data_8be26517602b87fa24cc9730f8c3d1bb
#
_entry.id   8be26517602b87fa24cc9730f8c3d1bb
#
_cell.length_a   1.000
_cell.length_b   1.000
_cell.length_c   1.000
_cell.angle_alpha   90.00
_cell.angle_beta   90.00
_cell.angle_gamma   90.00
#
_symmetry.space_group_name_H-M   'P 1'
#
loop_
_entity.id
_entity.type
_entity.pdbx_description
1 polymer ?
#
loop_
_entity_poly.entity_id
_entity_poly.type
_entity_poly.pdbx_seq_one_letter_code
_entity_poly.pdbx_strand_id
1 'polypeptide(L)'
;MYKDVMAKVNEKNFDFYNRIGLDTFKSLAVVGGFNTFVDLEIAYRYINPSEKIVEIGAGYGRCIDFLIQKKHKGNIVAIEQSNVLFKHLQEKFEKNTVQIIAGDVFDIELTDKMDTALWMWSGIIDFAPEEQETAVKHIATILTDKGKLFIDTPKIGTQTIASHLDEQRINLTTDFGKIECYIPVFNEIKDYAEQAGFGRVDEINYETSTEKKRTMYILMK
;
A
#
# COMPACT_ATOMS: atom_id res chain seq x y z
N MET A 1 -17.40 20.28 8.08
CA MET A 1 -16.49 20.23 9.25
C MET A 1 -15.74 18.91 9.38
N TYR A 2 -16.34 17.73 9.13
CA TYR A 2 -15.60 16.45 9.12
C TYR A 2 -14.70 16.27 7.88
N LYS A 3 -15.18 16.65 6.69
CA LYS A 3 -14.37 16.62 5.45
C LYS A 3 -13.13 17.52 5.48
N ASP A 4 -13.18 18.65 6.19
CA ASP A 4 -12.06 19.61 6.23
C ASP A 4 -10.93 19.20 7.19
N VAL A 5 -11.20 18.30 8.16
CA VAL A 5 -10.16 17.76 9.05
C VAL A 5 -9.45 16.57 8.37
N MET A 6 -10.17 15.77 7.60
CA MET A 6 -9.68 14.60 6.87
C MET A 6 -8.70 14.99 5.74
N ALA A 7 -9.01 16.05 4.97
CA ALA A 7 -8.12 16.58 3.94
C ALA A 7 -6.72 16.96 4.44
N LYS A 8 -6.57 17.28 5.73
CA LYS A 8 -5.31 17.79 6.28
C LYS A 8 -4.25 16.74 6.61
N VAL A 9 -4.60 15.49 6.93
CA VAL A 9 -3.61 14.44 7.21
C VAL A 9 -3.06 13.90 5.89
N ASN A 10 -3.94 13.62 4.95
CA ASN A 10 -3.58 13.16 3.62
C ASN A 10 -2.74 14.21 2.84
N GLU A 11 -3.08 15.50 2.93
CA GLU A 11 -2.29 16.58 2.33
C GLU A 11 -0.84 16.65 2.85
N LYS A 12 -0.60 16.41 4.15
CA LYS A 12 0.76 16.43 4.73
C LYS A 12 1.61 15.27 4.24
N ASN A 13 1.04 14.06 4.23
CA ASN A 13 1.75 12.87 3.77
C ASN A 13 1.98 12.92 2.26
N PHE A 14 1.03 13.44 1.49
CA PHE A 14 1.18 13.73 0.05
C PHE A 14 2.36 14.68 -0.24
N ASP A 15 2.46 15.78 0.50
CA ASP A 15 3.57 16.73 0.39
C ASP A 15 4.93 16.08 0.65
N PHE A 16 5.01 15.18 1.65
CA PHE A 16 6.22 14.43 1.94
C PHE A 16 6.66 13.57 0.73
N TYR A 17 5.75 12.79 0.15
CA TYR A 17 6.05 11.93 -0.99
C TYR A 17 6.43 12.70 -2.27
N ASN A 18 5.96 13.93 -2.43
CA ASN A 18 6.38 14.81 -3.52
C ASN A 18 7.79 15.41 -3.31
N ARG A 19 8.27 15.50 -2.06
CA ARG A 19 9.56 16.12 -1.70
C ARG A 19 10.69 15.14 -1.49
N ILE A 20 10.39 13.90 -1.07
CA ILE A 20 11.42 12.93 -0.64
C ILE A 20 12.43 12.60 -1.74
N GLY A 21 12.06 12.73 -3.00
CA GLY A 21 12.90 12.36 -4.13
C GLY A 21 13.05 10.84 -4.32
N LEU A 22 13.21 10.44 -5.57
CA LEU A 22 13.19 9.04 -5.97
C LEU A 22 14.33 8.21 -5.34
N ASP A 23 15.56 8.75 -5.33
CA ASP A 23 16.73 8.00 -4.83
C ASP A 23 16.66 7.80 -3.31
N THR A 24 16.17 8.80 -2.58
CA THR A 24 15.94 8.69 -1.14
C THR A 24 14.86 7.64 -0.87
N PHE A 25 13.76 7.66 -1.63
CA PHE A 25 12.69 6.69 -1.47
C PHE A 25 13.15 5.25 -1.75
N LYS A 26 13.94 5.02 -2.80
CA LYS A 26 14.60 3.72 -3.05
C LYS A 26 15.55 3.32 -1.93
N SER A 27 16.32 4.26 -1.38
CA SER A 27 17.22 4.00 -0.27
C SER A 27 16.47 3.58 1.00
N LEU A 28 15.29 4.15 1.28
CA LEU A 28 14.44 3.71 2.38
C LEU A 28 13.96 2.26 2.21
N ALA A 29 13.70 1.82 0.98
CA ALA A 29 13.36 0.42 0.73
C ALA A 29 14.53 -0.53 1.05
N VAL A 30 15.76 -0.13 0.74
CA VAL A 30 16.96 -0.90 1.10
C VAL A 30 17.14 -0.96 2.61
N VAL A 31 17.05 0.18 3.31
CA VAL A 31 17.14 0.26 4.78
C VAL A 31 16.04 -0.56 5.45
N GLY A 32 14.83 -0.54 4.89
CA GLY A 32 13.70 -1.35 5.34
C GLY A 32 13.80 -2.84 5.01
N GLY A 33 14.74 -3.25 4.14
CA GLY A 33 14.93 -4.63 3.71
C GLY A 33 13.91 -5.10 2.65
N PHE A 34 13.26 -4.17 1.95
CA PHE A 34 12.26 -4.46 0.93
C PHE A 34 12.85 -4.70 -0.47
N ASN A 35 14.14 -4.42 -0.67
CA ASN A 35 14.85 -4.68 -1.90
C ASN A 35 14.98 -6.19 -2.24
N THR A 36 14.70 -7.08 -1.28
CA THR A 36 14.66 -8.53 -1.47
C THR A 36 13.28 -9.06 -1.86
N PHE A 37 12.25 -8.21 -1.91
CA PHE A 37 10.87 -8.56 -2.23
C PHE A 37 10.23 -9.61 -1.30
N VAL A 38 10.72 -9.78 -0.08
CA VAL A 38 10.23 -10.83 0.83
C VAL A 38 8.72 -10.75 1.07
N ASP A 39 8.17 -9.55 1.20
CA ASP A 39 6.74 -9.29 1.32
C ASP A 39 5.95 -9.74 0.08
N LEU A 40 6.48 -9.44 -1.09
CA LEU A 40 5.86 -9.81 -2.37
C LEU A 40 5.99 -11.31 -2.66
N GLU A 41 7.10 -11.95 -2.25
CA GLU A 41 7.24 -13.40 -2.32
C GLU A 41 6.19 -14.11 -1.44
N ILE A 42 5.85 -13.55 -0.28
CA ILE A 42 4.79 -14.07 0.59
C ILE A 42 3.43 -13.88 -0.08
N ALA A 43 3.11 -12.66 -0.53
CA ALA A 43 1.84 -12.35 -1.19
C ALA A 43 1.63 -13.20 -2.45
N TYR A 44 2.66 -13.39 -3.27
CA TYR A 44 2.58 -14.07 -4.55
C TYR A 44 2.24 -15.56 -4.43
N ARG A 45 2.42 -16.18 -3.25
CA ARG A 45 1.98 -17.58 -3.00
C ARG A 45 0.46 -17.73 -3.06
N TYR A 46 -0.27 -16.64 -2.90
CA TYR A 46 -1.74 -16.58 -2.91
C TYR A 46 -2.31 -16.02 -4.23
N ILE A 47 -1.43 -15.67 -5.18
CA ILE A 47 -1.79 -15.01 -6.45
C ILE A 47 -1.53 -15.98 -7.60
N ASN A 48 -2.54 -16.20 -8.46
CA ASN A 48 -2.32 -16.94 -9.69
C ASN A 48 -1.62 -16.05 -10.72
N PRO A 49 -0.70 -16.59 -11.54
CA PRO A 49 0.06 -15.79 -12.51
C PRO A 49 -0.78 -15.07 -13.57
N SER A 50 -2.07 -15.38 -13.71
CA SER A 50 -2.99 -14.78 -14.67
C SER A 50 -4.02 -13.82 -14.04
N GLU A 51 -3.98 -13.61 -12.72
CA GLU A 51 -4.89 -12.69 -12.03
C GLU A 51 -4.65 -11.25 -12.48
N LYS A 52 -5.72 -10.46 -12.59
CA LYS A 52 -5.63 -9.01 -12.78
C LYS A 52 -5.26 -8.37 -11.46
N ILE A 53 -4.17 -7.60 -11.42
CA ILE A 53 -3.63 -7.00 -10.20
C ILE A 53 -3.74 -5.48 -10.27
N VAL A 54 -4.21 -4.86 -9.18
CA VAL A 54 -4.08 -3.42 -8.94
C VAL A 54 -3.15 -3.17 -7.76
N GLU A 55 -2.15 -2.31 -7.93
CA GLU A 55 -1.29 -1.80 -6.87
C GLU A 55 -1.77 -0.42 -6.44
N ILE A 56 -1.99 -0.22 -5.14
CA ILE A 56 -2.41 1.05 -4.52
C ILE A 56 -1.17 1.73 -3.94
N GLY A 57 -0.88 2.96 -4.40
CA GLY A 57 0.33 3.68 -4.00
C GLY A 57 1.59 3.03 -4.55
N ALA A 58 1.72 2.97 -5.88
CA ALA A 58 2.79 2.19 -6.54
C ALA A 58 4.22 2.72 -6.29
N GLY A 59 4.36 3.96 -5.83
CA GLY A 59 5.64 4.54 -5.46
C GLY A 59 6.62 4.57 -6.65
N TYR A 60 7.78 3.97 -6.48
CA TYR A 60 8.77 3.86 -7.56
C TYR A 60 8.63 2.59 -8.42
N GLY A 61 7.54 1.83 -8.22
CA GLY A 61 7.19 0.66 -9.02
C GLY A 61 7.87 -0.64 -8.59
N ARG A 62 8.12 -0.83 -7.30
CA ARG A 62 8.77 -2.03 -6.75
C ARG A 62 7.93 -3.30 -6.98
N CYS A 63 6.63 -3.23 -6.73
CA CYS A 63 5.76 -4.39 -6.96
C CYS A 63 5.63 -4.71 -8.45
N ILE A 64 5.60 -3.69 -9.31
CA ILE A 64 5.58 -3.89 -10.78
C ILE A 64 6.87 -4.59 -11.23
N ASP A 65 8.05 -4.15 -10.77
CA ASP A 65 9.32 -4.80 -11.07
C ASP A 65 9.31 -6.28 -10.68
N PHE A 66 8.79 -6.59 -9.49
CA PHE A 66 8.65 -7.96 -9.01
C PHE A 66 7.72 -8.79 -9.90
N LEU A 67 6.54 -8.27 -10.24
CA LEU A 67 5.58 -8.97 -11.08
C LEU A 67 6.15 -9.25 -12.49
N ILE A 68 6.90 -8.30 -13.06
CA ILE A 68 7.60 -8.49 -14.34
C ILE A 68 8.68 -9.59 -14.21
N GLN A 69 9.49 -9.58 -13.13
CA GLN A 69 10.48 -10.63 -12.87
C GLN A 69 9.84 -12.01 -12.73
N LYS A 70 8.65 -12.10 -12.09
CA LYS A 70 7.85 -13.33 -11.98
C LYS A 70 7.19 -13.74 -13.30
N LYS A 71 7.30 -12.94 -14.36
CA LYS A 71 6.61 -13.17 -15.65
C LYS A 71 5.10 -13.30 -15.46
N HIS A 72 4.55 -12.44 -14.59
CA HIS A 72 3.11 -12.37 -14.35
C HIS A 72 2.39 -12.12 -15.67
N LYS A 73 1.27 -12.80 -15.91
CA LYS A 73 0.56 -12.81 -17.20
C LYS A 73 -0.72 -11.98 -17.19
N GLY A 74 -1.27 -11.73 -16.00
CA GLY A 74 -2.46 -10.90 -15.81
C GLY A 74 -2.18 -9.43 -16.05
N ASN A 75 -3.23 -8.66 -16.28
CA ASN A 75 -3.12 -7.21 -16.39
C ASN A 75 -2.67 -6.60 -15.07
N ILE A 76 -1.78 -5.63 -15.15
CA ILE A 76 -1.28 -4.87 -14.00
C ILE A 76 -1.76 -3.43 -14.15
N VAL A 77 -2.45 -2.93 -13.12
CA VAL A 77 -2.82 -1.52 -12.96
C VAL A 77 -2.07 -0.99 -11.75
N ALA A 78 -1.47 0.18 -11.86
CA ALA A 78 -0.76 0.83 -10.77
C ALA A 78 -1.32 2.23 -10.56
N ILE A 79 -1.65 2.56 -9.32
CA ILE A 79 -2.24 3.83 -8.92
C ILE A 79 -1.23 4.58 -8.08
N GLU A 80 -0.98 5.84 -8.44
CA GLU A 80 -0.02 6.70 -7.74
C GLU A 80 -0.53 8.13 -7.70
N GLN A 81 -0.60 8.69 -6.48
CA GLN A 81 -1.09 10.06 -6.28
C GLN A 81 0.01 11.12 -6.45
N SER A 82 1.28 10.80 -6.14
CA SER A 82 2.38 11.74 -6.32
C SER A 82 2.68 11.97 -7.79
N ASN A 83 2.58 13.21 -8.23
CA ASN A 83 2.88 13.57 -9.63
C ASN A 83 4.32 13.24 -10.03
N VAL A 84 5.27 13.30 -9.10
CA VAL A 84 6.69 12.98 -9.35
C VAL A 84 6.86 11.48 -9.59
N LEU A 85 6.28 10.66 -8.70
CA LEU A 85 6.36 9.21 -8.79
C LEU A 85 5.53 8.68 -9.97
N PHE A 86 4.35 9.26 -10.23
CA PHE A 86 3.53 8.92 -11.39
C PHE A 86 4.30 9.10 -12.72
N LYS A 87 4.95 10.25 -12.92
CA LYS A 87 5.78 10.49 -14.13
C LYS A 87 6.92 9.48 -14.24
N HIS A 88 7.60 9.21 -13.12
CA HIS A 88 8.65 8.20 -13.08
C HIS A 88 8.12 6.81 -13.50
N LEU A 89 6.96 6.40 -13.01
CA LEU A 89 6.34 5.12 -13.37
C LEU A 89 6.00 5.07 -14.87
N GLN A 90 5.43 6.13 -15.42
CA GLN A 90 5.11 6.21 -16.85
C GLN A 90 6.38 6.03 -17.72
N GLU A 91 7.46 6.74 -17.40
CA GLU A 91 8.73 6.64 -18.12
C GLU A 91 9.36 5.25 -17.96
N LYS A 92 9.39 4.74 -16.72
CA LYS A 92 10.02 3.45 -16.38
C LYS A 92 9.34 2.27 -17.07
N PHE A 93 8.01 2.28 -17.15
CA PHE A 93 7.21 1.17 -17.66
C PHE A 93 6.59 1.44 -19.04
N GLU A 94 7.03 2.46 -19.75
CA GLU A 94 6.54 2.86 -21.10
C GLU A 94 6.43 1.67 -22.08
N LYS A 95 7.39 0.73 -22.01
CA LYS A 95 7.46 -0.43 -22.90
C LYS A 95 6.77 -1.69 -22.36
N ASN A 96 6.14 -1.59 -21.18
CA ASN A 96 5.48 -2.70 -20.53
C ASN A 96 3.96 -2.58 -20.66
N THR A 97 3.25 -3.70 -20.60
CA THR A 97 1.78 -3.73 -20.59
C THR A 97 1.24 -3.46 -19.17
N VAL A 98 1.65 -2.34 -18.59
CA VAL A 98 1.21 -1.88 -17.27
C VAL A 98 0.43 -0.58 -17.46
N GLN A 99 -0.77 -0.52 -16.91
CA GLN A 99 -1.55 0.71 -16.90
C GLN A 99 -1.19 1.52 -15.66
N ILE A 100 -0.68 2.75 -15.85
CA ILE A 100 -0.38 3.68 -14.75
C ILE A 100 -1.48 4.72 -14.69
N ILE A 101 -2.09 4.90 -13.52
CA ILE A 101 -3.19 5.83 -13.27
C ILE A 101 -2.75 6.83 -12.19
N ALA A 102 -2.87 8.14 -12.51
CA ALA A 102 -2.73 9.18 -11.51
C ALA A 102 -4.02 9.26 -10.70
N GLY A 103 -3.94 9.12 -9.37
CA GLY A 103 -5.13 9.20 -8.52
C GLY A 103 -4.88 8.75 -7.10
N ASP A 104 -5.85 9.06 -6.27
CA ASP A 104 -5.96 8.64 -4.88
C ASP A 104 -6.80 7.37 -4.76
N VAL A 105 -6.60 6.60 -3.70
CA VAL A 105 -7.38 5.39 -3.41
C VAL A 105 -8.89 5.64 -3.34
N PHE A 106 -9.32 6.85 -3.02
CA PHE A 106 -10.74 7.22 -2.91
C PHE A 106 -11.41 7.54 -4.25
N ASP A 107 -10.63 7.84 -5.29
CA ASP A 107 -11.12 8.30 -6.59
C ASP A 107 -10.90 7.28 -7.72
N ILE A 108 -10.52 6.04 -7.36
CA ILE A 108 -10.22 5.02 -8.36
C ILE A 108 -11.49 4.47 -8.99
N GLU A 109 -11.64 4.68 -10.28
CA GLU A 109 -12.63 4.01 -11.10
C GLU A 109 -11.92 3.14 -12.15
N LEU A 110 -12.17 1.84 -12.11
CA LEU A 110 -11.65 0.88 -13.09
C LEU A 110 -12.78 0.33 -13.94
N THR A 111 -12.55 0.25 -15.24
CA THR A 111 -13.51 -0.36 -16.18
C THR A 111 -13.72 -1.85 -15.88
N ASP A 112 -12.63 -2.54 -15.57
CA ASP A 112 -12.61 -3.95 -15.25
C ASP A 112 -12.43 -4.17 -13.75
N LYS A 113 -13.07 -5.20 -13.20
CA LYS A 113 -12.78 -5.66 -11.84
C LYS A 113 -11.42 -6.37 -11.78
N MET A 114 -10.75 -6.22 -10.66
CA MET A 114 -9.44 -6.81 -10.38
C MET A 114 -9.59 -8.05 -9.50
N ASP A 115 -8.70 -9.02 -9.66
CA ASP A 115 -8.70 -10.23 -8.83
C ASP A 115 -7.92 -10.02 -7.54
N THR A 116 -6.90 -9.15 -7.58
CA THR A 116 -6.02 -8.87 -6.44
C THR A 116 -5.70 -7.39 -6.36
N ALA A 117 -5.83 -6.82 -5.16
CA ALA A 117 -5.28 -5.51 -4.81
C ALA A 117 -4.06 -5.68 -3.89
N LEU A 118 -2.99 -4.96 -4.19
CA LEU A 118 -1.77 -4.89 -3.38
C LEU A 118 -1.67 -3.49 -2.77
N TRP A 119 -1.73 -3.39 -1.45
CA TRP A 119 -1.49 -2.16 -0.69
C TRP A 119 -0.30 -2.39 0.23
N MET A 120 0.87 -2.39 -0.40
CA MET A 120 2.10 -2.87 0.20
C MET A 120 2.92 -1.74 0.83
N TRP A 121 3.93 -2.14 1.60
CA TRP A 121 4.90 -1.26 2.24
C TRP A 121 4.26 -0.09 3.00
N SER A 122 3.30 -0.43 3.84
CA SER A 122 2.68 0.51 4.80
C SER A 122 1.75 1.57 4.19
N GLY A 123 1.32 1.47 2.95
CA GLY A 123 0.47 2.49 2.33
C GLY A 123 -0.79 2.84 3.14
N ILE A 124 -1.39 1.87 3.83
CA ILE A 124 -2.58 2.10 4.66
C ILE A 124 -2.30 3.02 5.86
N ILE A 125 -1.09 2.99 6.44
CA ILE A 125 -0.82 3.73 7.68
C ILE A 125 -0.76 5.25 7.48
N ASP A 126 -0.68 5.72 6.24
CA ASP A 126 -0.67 7.14 5.89
C ASP A 126 -2.05 7.80 6.00
N PHE A 127 -3.07 7.03 6.38
CA PHE A 127 -4.46 7.46 6.51
C PHE A 127 -4.92 7.38 7.97
N ALA A 128 -5.84 8.28 8.35
CA ALA A 128 -6.53 8.19 9.62
C ALA A 128 -7.43 6.94 9.69
N PRO A 129 -7.77 6.41 10.88
CA PRO A 129 -8.57 5.18 11.03
C PRO A 129 -9.85 5.16 10.19
N GLU A 130 -10.59 6.26 10.18
CA GLU A 130 -11.85 6.41 9.45
C GLU A 130 -11.64 6.44 7.92
N GLU A 131 -10.49 6.96 7.50
CA GLU A 131 -10.06 6.95 6.10
C GLU A 131 -9.62 5.56 5.68
N GLN A 132 -8.92 4.82 6.55
CA GLN A 132 -8.50 3.44 6.28
C GLN A 132 -9.72 2.55 6.00
N GLU A 133 -10.76 2.61 6.84
CA GLU A 133 -11.99 1.88 6.63
C GLU A 133 -12.64 2.25 5.29
N THR A 134 -12.73 3.54 4.99
CA THR A 134 -13.31 4.04 3.75
C THR A 134 -12.51 3.58 2.53
N ALA A 135 -11.19 3.61 2.59
CA ALA A 135 -10.32 3.15 1.53
C ALA A 135 -10.47 1.63 1.28
N VAL A 136 -10.54 0.82 2.34
CA VAL A 136 -10.77 -0.63 2.23
C VAL A 136 -12.13 -0.92 1.57
N LYS A 137 -13.19 -0.18 1.94
CA LYS A 137 -14.51 -0.27 1.29
C LYS A 137 -14.42 0.10 -0.18
N HIS A 138 -13.70 1.17 -0.52
CA HIS A 138 -13.55 1.59 -1.91
C HIS A 138 -12.78 0.55 -2.73
N ILE A 139 -11.65 0.05 -2.23
CA ILE A 139 -10.88 -1.02 -2.86
C ILE A 139 -11.76 -2.26 -3.09
N ALA A 140 -12.61 -2.63 -2.13
CA ALA A 140 -13.53 -3.75 -2.31
C ALA A 140 -14.46 -3.54 -3.51
N THR A 141 -14.85 -2.32 -3.85
CA THR A 141 -15.73 -2.07 -5.01
C THR A 141 -15.07 -2.36 -6.35
N ILE A 142 -13.76 -2.25 -6.46
CA ILE A 142 -13.01 -2.53 -7.69
C ILE A 142 -12.55 -3.99 -7.80
N LEU A 143 -12.78 -4.80 -6.78
CA LEU A 143 -12.44 -6.23 -6.79
C LEU A 143 -13.59 -7.10 -7.31
N THR A 144 -13.23 -8.26 -7.87
CA THR A 144 -14.20 -9.35 -8.22
C THR A 144 -14.82 -9.95 -6.95
N ASP A 145 -15.87 -10.77 -7.10
CA ASP A 145 -16.54 -11.45 -5.98
C ASP A 145 -15.66 -12.50 -5.27
N LYS A 146 -14.51 -12.84 -5.85
CA LYS A 146 -13.46 -13.68 -5.26
C LYS A 146 -12.16 -12.93 -5.06
N GLY A 147 -12.23 -11.61 -5.09
CA GLY A 147 -11.08 -10.73 -5.03
C GLY A 147 -10.39 -10.77 -3.67
N LYS A 148 -9.11 -10.41 -3.68
CA LYS A 148 -8.24 -10.36 -2.51
C LYS A 148 -7.61 -8.98 -2.36
N LEU A 149 -7.45 -8.53 -1.12
CA LEU A 149 -6.69 -7.34 -0.77
C LEU A 149 -5.56 -7.73 0.18
N PHE A 150 -4.32 -7.41 -0.20
CA PHE A 150 -3.14 -7.54 0.65
C PHE A 150 -2.80 -6.18 1.25
N ILE A 151 -2.63 -6.15 2.57
CA ILE A 151 -2.24 -4.96 3.32
C ILE A 151 -0.99 -5.31 4.12
N ASP A 152 0.10 -4.56 3.94
CA ASP A 152 1.34 -4.75 4.68
C ASP A 152 1.59 -3.58 5.62
N THR A 153 1.82 -3.86 6.91
CA THR A 153 2.07 -2.86 7.94
C THR A 153 3.30 -3.19 8.77
N PRO A 154 3.94 -2.20 9.44
CA PRO A 154 4.86 -2.49 10.52
C PRO A 154 4.15 -3.27 11.63
N LYS A 155 4.86 -4.19 12.30
CA LYS A 155 4.32 -4.81 13.51
C LYS A 155 4.34 -3.80 14.65
N ILE A 156 3.23 -3.63 15.34
CA ILE A 156 3.10 -2.70 16.47
C ILE A 156 4.16 -3.00 17.54
N GLY A 157 4.68 -1.94 18.16
CA GLY A 157 5.68 -2.04 19.21
C GLY A 157 7.11 -2.36 18.76
N THR A 158 7.35 -2.41 17.45
CA THR A 158 8.69 -2.73 16.88
C THR A 158 9.37 -1.59 16.15
N GLN A 159 8.74 -0.41 16.07
CA GLN A 159 9.28 0.77 15.39
C GLN A 159 10.30 1.49 16.29
N THR A 160 11.51 1.74 15.77
CA THR A 160 12.62 2.28 16.55
C THR A 160 12.95 3.75 16.28
N ILE A 161 12.34 4.39 15.28
CA ILE A 161 12.81 5.69 14.74
C ILE A 161 11.81 6.83 14.93
N ALA A 162 10.60 6.58 15.41
CA ALA A 162 9.55 7.58 15.50
C ALA A 162 9.24 7.99 16.94
N SER A 163 8.84 9.25 17.14
CA SER A 163 8.19 9.63 18.38
C SER A 163 6.79 9.02 18.38
N HIS A 164 6.58 8.03 19.25
CA HIS A 164 5.28 7.43 19.43
C HIS A 164 4.40 8.37 20.27
N LEU A 165 3.19 8.67 19.78
CA LEU A 165 2.14 9.25 20.61
C LEU A 165 1.47 8.16 21.45
N ASP A 166 1.32 6.97 20.85
CA ASP A 166 0.89 5.71 21.46
C ASP A 166 1.43 4.53 20.63
N GLU A 167 1.00 3.31 20.90
CA GLU A 167 1.49 2.12 20.18
C GLU A 167 1.11 2.09 18.69
N GLN A 168 0.03 2.78 18.30
CA GLN A 168 -0.50 2.79 16.92
C GLN A 168 -0.17 4.08 16.18
N ARG A 169 -0.02 5.22 16.90
CA ARG A 169 0.19 6.53 16.29
C ARG A 169 1.66 6.91 16.28
N ILE A 170 2.16 7.18 15.10
CA ILE A 170 3.55 7.54 14.85
C ILE A 170 3.60 8.92 14.19
N ASN A 171 4.42 9.81 14.75
CA ASN A 171 4.80 11.05 14.10
C ASN A 171 6.27 11.00 13.76
N LEU A 172 6.58 11.16 12.48
CA LEU A 172 7.94 11.25 11.99
C LEU A 172 8.18 12.66 11.44
N THR A 173 9.21 13.34 11.95
CA THR A 173 9.69 14.61 11.39
C THR A 173 10.99 14.34 10.65
N THR A 174 11.05 14.72 9.39
CA THR A 174 12.19 14.55 8.50
C THR A 174 12.52 15.88 7.82
N ASP A 175 13.65 15.92 7.11
CA ASP A 175 14.02 17.07 6.27
C ASP A 175 13.02 17.32 5.11
N PHE A 176 12.21 16.32 4.78
CA PHE A 176 11.19 16.38 3.70
C PHE A 176 9.81 16.79 4.20
N GLY A 177 9.61 16.87 5.51
CA GLY A 177 8.33 17.20 6.13
C GLY A 177 7.95 16.27 7.28
N LYS A 178 6.70 16.36 7.70
CA LYS A 178 6.13 15.53 8.76
C LYS A 178 5.25 14.47 8.14
N ILE A 179 5.36 13.25 8.66
CA ILE A 179 4.41 12.17 8.39
C ILE A 179 3.68 11.83 9.69
N GLU A 180 2.37 11.73 9.60
CA GLU A 180 1.52 11.23 10.66
C GLU A 180 0.96 9.87 10.21
N CYS A 181 1.22 8.83 11.00
CA CYS A 181 0.82 7.47 10.64
C CYS A 181 -0.06 6.86 11.73
N TYR A 182 -0.99 6.01 11.30
CA TYR A 182 -1.79 5.17 12.18
C TYR A 182 -1.68 3.71 11.76
N ILE A 183 -1.12 2.86 12.63
CA ILE A 183 -0.97 1.43 12.37
C ILE A 183 -2.20 0.69 12.87
N PRO A 184 -3.05 0.12 12.00
CA PRO A 184 -4.22 -0.63 12.41
C PRO A 184 -3.83 -1.96 13.07
N VAL A 185 -4.57 -2.35 14.12
CA VAL A 185 -4.49 -3.68 14.72
C VAL A 185 -5.36 -4.69 13.98
N PHE A 186 -5.14 -5.99 14.24
CA PHE A 186 -5.91 -7.06 13.58
C PHE A 186 -7.43 -6.90 13.70
N ASN A 187 -7.93 -6.49 14.88
CA ASN A 187 -9.38 -6.32 15.07
C ASN A 187 -9.94 -5.19 14.21
N GLU A 188 -9.21 -4.07 14.06
CA GLU A 188 -9.63 -2.96 13.18
C GLU A 188 -9.63 -3.41 11.72
N ILE A 189 -8.58 -4.10 11.26
CA ILE A 189 -8.53 -4.67 9.92
C ILE A 189 -9.70 -5.64 9.68
N LYS A 190 -10.04 -6.44 10.68
CA LYS A 190 -11.19 -7.35 10.60
C LYS A 190 -12.51 -6.59 10.49
N ASP A 191 -12.68 -5.53 11.27
CA ASP A 191 -13.88 -4.69 11.22
C ASP A 191 -13.98 -3.98 9.85
N TYR A 192 -12.86 -3.45 9.33
CA TYR A 192 -12.83 -2.85 7.98
C TYR A 192 -13.20 -3.88 6.90
N ALA A 193 -12.67 -5.10 7.01
CA ALA A 193 -12.95 -6.19 6.08
C ALA A 193 -14.43 -6.57 6.09
N GLU A 194 -15.02 -6.76 7.27
CA GLU A 194 -16.44 -7.08 7.43
C GLU A 194 -17.33 -6.00 6.82
N GLN A 195 -17.06 -4.73 7.13
CA GLN A 195 -17.79 -3.58 6.59
C GLN A 195 -17.63 -3.42 5.07
N ALA A 196 -16.54 -3.92 4.49
CA ALA A 196 -16.27 -3.91 3.06
C ALA A 196 -16.76 -5.17 2.31
N GLY A 197 -17.34 -6.14 3.04
CA GLY A 197 -17.89 -7.37 2.44
C GLY A 197 -16.86 -8.46 2.17
N PHE A 198 -15.69 -8.44 2.84
CA PHE A 198 -14.77 -9.57 2.83
C PHE A 198 -15.22 -10.62 3.85
N GLY A 199 -15.19 -11.90 3.45
CA GLY A 199 -15.65 -13.03 4.28
C GLY A 199 -14.55 -13.62 5.16
N ARG A 200 -13.27 -13.34 4.88
CA ARG A 200 -12.13 -13.89 5.62
C ARG A 200 -10.97 -12.91 5.69
N VAL A 201 -10.28 -12.90 6.84
CA VAL A 201 -9.02 -12.18 7.05
C VAL A 201 -7.98 -13.15 7.60
N ASP A 202 -6.85 -13.28 6.92
CA ASP A 202 -5.67 -14.01 7.41
C ASP A 202 -4.59 -13.00 7.80
N GLU A 203 -3.79 -13.36 8.82
CA GLU A 203 -2.64 -12.58 9.29
C GLU A 203 -1.36 -13.40 9.13
N ILE A 204 -0.32 -12.80 8.54
CA ILE A 204 0.99 -13.40 8.40
C ILE A 204 2.04 -12.46 8.99
N ASN A 205 2.71 -12.89 10.05
CA ASN A 205 3.86 -12.18 10.59
C ASN A 205 5.13 -12.60 9.86
N TYR A 206 5.98 -11.64 9.48
CA TYR A 206 7.24 -11.91 8.80
C TYR A 206 8.32 -10.88 9.17
N GLU A 207 9.55 -11.14 8.76
CA GLU A 207 10.67 -10.22 8.92
C GLU A 207 11.27 -9.90 7.55
N THR A 208 11.66 -8.63 7.35
CA THR A 208 12.39 -8.21 6.17
C THR A 208 13.87 -8.65 6.23
N SER A 209 14.63 -8.48 5.17
CA SER A 209 16.06 -8.82 5.15
C SER A 209 16.93 -8.01 6.12
N THR A 210 16.39 -6.94 6.68
CA THR A 210 17.01 -6.13 7.74
C THR A 210 16.33 -6.32 9.09
N GLU A 211 15.68 -7.47 9.32
CA GLU A 211 15.05 -7.89 10.57
C GLU A 211 13.92 -6.95 11.06
N LYS A 212 13.31 -6.20 10.13
CA LYS A 212 12.12 -5.40 10.47
C LYS A 212 10.91 -6.31 10.54
N LYS A 213 10.26 -6.33 11.71
CA LYS A 213 9.05 -7.13 11.94
C LYS A 213 7.84 -6.48 11.28
N ARG A 214 7.11 -7.26 10.51
CA ARG A 214 5.97 -6.82 9.71
C ARG A 214 4.80 -7.75 9.89
N THR A 215 3.61 -7.23 9.57
CA THR A 215 2.38 -8.00 9.48
C THR A 215 1.75 -7.79 8.12
N MET A 216 1.43 -8.87 7.44
CA MET A 216 0.62 -8.85 6.23
C MET A 216 -0.76 -9.39 6.53
N TYR A 217 -1.78 -8.62 6.18
CA TYR A 217 -3.18 -9.02 6.21
C TYR A 217 -3.64 -9.39 4.80
N ILE A 218 -4.40 -10.48 4.69
CA ILE A 218 -5.00 -10.94 3.45
C ILE A 218 -6.51 -10.98 3.65
N LEU A 219 -7.21 -10.03 3.02
CA LEU A 219 -8.66 -9.94 3.05
C LEU A 219 -9.21 -10.65 1.80
N MET A 220 -10.14 -11.58 1.96
CA MET A 220 -10.70 -12.39 0.89
C MET A 220 -12.22 -12.27 0.86
N LYS A 221 -12.79 -12.00 -0.32
CA LYS A 221 -14.25 -12.02 -0.54
C LYS A 221 -14.81 -13.42 -0.62
#